data_377b0b43aa7cbb4355fe1612791157d3
#
_entry.id   377b0b43aa7cbb4355fe1612791157d3
#
_cell.length_a   1.000
_cell.length_b   1.000
_cell.length_c   1.000
_cell.angle_alpha   90.00
_cell.angle_beta   90.00
_cell.angle_gamma   90.00
#
_symmetry.space_group_name_H-M   'P 1'
#
loop_
_entity.id
_entity.type
_entity.pdbx_description
1 polymer ?
#
loop_
_entity_poly.entity_id
_entity_poly.type
_entity_poly.pdbx_seq_one_letter_code
_entity_poly.pdbx_strand_id
1 'polypeptide(L)'
;MVNAHGARRGRVIADRSAAVIAVAGLLAAMPATDGAADPRTMAEVLAAAVPADWRSPDPEDTLYLELEAGRVVIELAPRFAPEHAANVRRLVRQRYFDGLAIIRAQDNYVVQWGDPGNQRPLGAARATLPPEFTVALTPDLPFARLPDPDGYAPEVGFSEGFPAARDPQAGQAWLAHCYGMVGAGRDNAPESGSGAELYVVIGHGPRQLDRNVALVGRVLSGMEILSVLPRGTGPLGFYAQPSQHVPVRRVRLAADVPADERVRLEVLRTDTATFTALVEARRNRREEWYKVPAGHIDLCNVPIPVRVP
;
A
#
# COMPACT_ATOMS: atom_id res chain seq x y z
N MET A 1 13.43 74.11 -16.80
CA MET A 1 14.11 75.11 -15.98
C MET A 1 15.19 74.34 -15.23
N VAL A 2 16.45 74.38 -15.71
CA VAL A 2 17.54 75.25 -15.25
C VAL A 2 18.01 74.81 -13.85
N ASN A 3 19.18 74.39 -13.55
CA ASN A 3 20.62 74.42 -13.91
C ASN A 3 21.35 73.63 -12.83
N ALA A 4 22.33 72.76 -13.12
CA ALA A 4 23.73 72.97 -13.40
C ALA A 4 24.58 73.56 -12.26
N HIS A 5 25.66 72.85 -11.96
CA HIS A 5 27.04 73.20 -11.57
C HIS A 5 27.53 72.22 -10.48
N GLY A 6 28.53 71.45 -10.59
CA GLY A 6 29.85 71.62 -11.19
C GLY A 6 30.92 71.94 -10.15
N ALA A 7 31.78 70.98 -9.78
CA ALA A 7 33.14 71.32 -9.39
C ALA A 7 34.03 70.04 -9.24
N ARG A 8 35.19 70.11 -9.88
CA ARG A 8 36.33 69.17 -9.93
C ARG A 8 37.21 69.30 -8.68
N ARG A 9 38.04 68.28 -8.49
CA ARG A 9 39.41 68.15 -7.93
C ARG A 9 39.42 67.06 -6.82
N GLY A 10 40.31 66.13 -6.70
CA GLY A 10 41.63 66.00 -7.28
C GLY A 10 42.21 64.61 -6.91
N ARG A 11 43.17 64.17 -7.70
CA ARG A 11 43.94 62.93 -7.57
C ARG A 11 44.74 62.86 -6.26
N VAL A 12 44.71 61.66 -5.59
CA VAL A 12 45.91 61.18 -4.86
C VAL A 12 46.02 59.66 -5.16
N ILE A 13 47.15 59.32 -5.77
CA ILE A 13 47.54 57.93 -6.01
C ILE A 13 48.25 57.46 -4.75
N ALA A 14 47.85 56.39 -4.17
CA ALA A 14 48.57 55.61 -3.18
C ALA A 14 48.59 54.14 -3.61
N ASP A 15 49.70 53.76 -4.17
CA ASP A 15 50.05 52.37 -4.48
C ASP A 15 50.24 51.61 -3.20
N ARG A 16 49.43 50.52 -3.02
CA ARG A 16 49.67 49.48 -2.03
C ARG A 16 49.46 48.11 -2.66
N SER A 17 50.60 47.55 -3.08
CA SER A 17 50.70 46.14 -3.44
C SER A 17 50.22 45.26 -2.31
N ALA A 18 49.05 44.63 -2.46
CA ALA A 18 48.56 43.59 -1.59
C ALA A 18 48.79 42.24 -2.28
N ALA A 19 49.63 41.43 -1.67
CA ALA A 19 49.88 40.05 -2.08
C ALA A 19 48.60 39.22 -1.97
N VAL A 20 48.13 38.72 -3.10
CA VAL A 20 47.03 37.74 -3.13
C VAL A 20 47.63 36.37 -2.85
N ILE A 21 47.41 35.85 -1.62
CA ILE A 21 47.66 34.45 -1.29
C ILE A 21 46.52 33.64 -1.91
N ALA A 22 46.77 32.96 -3.00
CA ALA A 22 45.86 31.98 -3.58
C ALA A 22 45.87 30.71 -2.72
N VAL A 23 44.89 30.56 -1.86
CA VAL A 23 44.58 29.27 -1.20
C VAL A 23 43.88 28.40 -2.24
N ALA A 24 44.63 27.52 -2.86
CA ALA A 24 44.10 26.45 -3.71
C ALA A 24 43.41 25.43 -2.80
N GLY A 25 42.10 25.60 -2.56
CA GLY A 25 41.24 24.58 -1.93
C GLY A 25 41.15 23.38 -2.87
N LEU A 26 41.82 22.27 -2.52
CA LEU A 26 41.56 20.97 -3.10
C LEU A 26 40.13 20.57 -2.71
N LEU A 27 39.13 20.84 -3.54
CA LEU A 27 37.86 20.17 -3.52
C LEU A 27 38.11 18.72 -3.97
N ALA A 28 38.28 17.82 -3.02
CA ALA A 28 38.17 16.39 -3.28
C ALA A 28 36.75 16.15 -3.77
N ALA A 29 36.56 16.01 -5.07
CA ALA A 29 35.33 15.47 -5.64
C ALA A 29 35.20 14.05 -5.15
N MET A 30 34.31 13.84 -4.15
CA MET A 30 33.84 12.49 -3.84
C MET A 30 33.18 11.95 -5.11
N PRO A 31 33.56 10.77 -5.58
CA PRO A 31 32.85 10.16 -6.68
C PRO A 31 31.42 9.93 -6.17
N ALA A 32 30.44 10.57 -6.82
CA ALA A 32 29.07 10.13 -6.73
C ALA A 32 29.11 8.68 -7.21
N THR A 33 28.91 7.73 -6.30
CA THR A 33 28.57 6.37 -6.69
C THR A 33 27.20 6.47 -7.33
N ASP A 34 27.17 6.71 -8.66
CA ASP A 34 26.03 6.33 -9.47
C ASP A 34 25.80 4.86 -9.15
N GLY A 35 24.79 4.59 -8.32
CA GLY A 35 24.36 3.23 -8.03
C GLY A 35 23.97 2.61 -9.37
N ALA A 36 24.89 1.88 -10.00
CA ALA A 36 24.61 1.17 -11.22
C ALA A 36 23.34 0.35 -10.96
N ALA A 37 22.29 0.58 -11.77
CA ALA A 37 21.04 -0.13 -11.64
C ALA A 37 21.32 -1.63 -11.65
N ASP A 38 20.71 -2.38 -10.71
CA ASP A 38 20.88 -3.83 -10.61
C ASP A 38 20.50 -4.48 -11.96
N PRO A 39 21.43 -5.15 -12.65
CA PRO A 39 21.16 -5.69 -13.97
C PRO A 39 20.29 -6.95 -13.97
N ARG A 40 19.98 -7.52 -12.79
CA ARG A 40 19.22 -8.76 -12.64
C ARG A 40 17.76 -8.58 -13.06
N THR A 41 17.19 -9.68 -13.58
CA THR A 41 15.75 -9.82 -13.78
C THR A 41 15.05 -10.02 -12.45
N MET A 42 13.73 -9.82 -12.41
CA MET A 42 12.91 -10.11 -11.23
C MET A 42 13.08 -11.56 -10.74
N ALA A 43 13.13 -12.52 -11.67
CA ALA A 43 13.31 -13.94 -11.33
C ALA A 43 14.66 -14.21 -10.65
N GLU A 44 15.74 -13.62 -11.16
CA GLU A 44 17.08 -13.73 -10.59
C GLU A 44 17.18 -13.08 -9.20
N VAL A 45 16.55 -11.92 -9.01
CA VAL A 45 16.47 -11.25 -7.70
C VAL A 45 15.77 -12.16 -6.68
N LEU A 46 14.61 -12.71 -7.04
CA LEU A 46 13.86 -13.59 -6.13
C LEU A 46 14.55 -14.92 -5.88
N ALA A 47 15.25 -15.49 -6.88
CA ALA A 47 16.03 -16.71 -6.71
C ALA A 47 17.24 -16.52 -5.76
N ALA A 48 17.78 -15.31 -5.69
CA ALA A 48 18.88 -14.96 -4.80
C ALA A 48 18.40 -14.52 -3.39
N ALA A 49 17.09 -14.39 -3.15
CA ALA A 49 16.54 -13.98 -1.85
C ALA A 49 16.86 -15.00 -0.76
N VAL A 50 17.32 -14.51 0.39
CA VAL A 50 17.66 -15.33 1.56
C VAL A 50 16.47 -15.42 2.53
N PRO A 51 16.43 -16.37 3.46
CA PRO A 51 15.32 -16.51 4.41
C PRO A 51 15.03 -15.22 5.20
N ALA A 52 16.03 -14.42 5.52
CA ALA A 52 15.87 -13.14 6.23
C ALA A 52 15.12 -12.06 5.44
N ASP A 53 15.01 -12.21 4.11
CA ASP A 53 14.23 -11.31 3.26
C ASP A 53 12.71 -11.54 3.36
N TRP A 54 12.32 -12.63 4.01
CA TRP A 54 10.92 -13.05 4.11
C TRP A 54 10.41 -12.94 5.54
N ARG A 55 9.13 -12.73 5.70
CA ARG A 55 8.43 -12.77 6.98
C ARG A 55 7.17 -13.61 6.91
N SER A 56 6.84 -14.31 7.97
CA SER A 56 5.51 -14.91 8.10
C SER A 56 4.50 -13.86 8.56
N PRO A 57 3.26 -13.88 8.03
CA PRO A 57 2.17 -13.07 8.55
C PRO A 57 1.84 -13.47 10.00
N ASP A 58 1.42 -12.49 10.82
CA ASP A 58 0.95 -12.78 12.18
C ASP A 58 -0.37 -13.56 12.12
N PRO A 59 -0.50 -14.72 12.77
CA PRO A 59 -1.75 -15.46 12.80
C PRO A 59 -2.93 -14.69 13.42
N GLU A 60 -2.69 -13.76 14.36
CA GLU A 60 -3.72 -12.90 14.93
C GLU A 60 -4.26 -11.86 13.94
N ASP A 61 -3.47 -11.51 12.94
CA ASP A 61 -3.82 -10.57 11.89
C ASP A 61 -4.06 -11.23 10.54
N THR A 62 -4.10 -12.56 10.47
CA THR A 62 -4.35 -13.32 9.25
C THR A 62 -5.76 -13.91 9.24
N LEU A 63 -6.55 -13.56 8.22
CA LEU A 63 -7.90 -14.09 8.02
C LEU A 63 -7.92 -15.13 6.91
N TYR A 64 -8.73 -16.15 7.09
CA TYR A 64 -9.12 -17.13 6.09
C TYR A 64 -10.58 -16.91 5.72
N LEU A 65 -10.84 -16.36 4.53
CA LEU A 65 -12.17 -16.27 3.92
C LEU A 65 -12.39 -17.55 3.09
N GLU A 66 -13.30 -18.40 3.54
CA GLU A 66 -13.62 -19.68 2.91
C GLU A 66 -14.82 -19.52 1.99
N LEU A 67 -14.60 -19.71 0.70
CA LEU A 67 -15.62 -19.76 -0.35
C LEU A 67 -15.75 -21.19 -0.85
N GLU A 68 -16.74 -21.45 -1.71
CA GLU A 68 -16.84 -22.75 -2.37
C GLU A 68 -15.64 -23.01 -3.31
N ALA A 69 -15.22 -21.98 -4.01
CA ALA A 69 -14.10 -22.04 -4.96
C ALA A 69 -12.72 -22.17 -4.28
N GLY A 70 -12.62 -21.97 -2.97
CA GLY A 70 -11.37 -22.07 -2.23
C GLY A 70 -11.23 -21.04 -1.12
N ARG A 71 -9.99 -20.92 -0.62
CA ARG A 71 -9.62 -20.03 0.49
C ARG A 71 -8.95 -18.76 -0.05
N VAL A 72 -9.39 -17.61 0.45
CA VAL A 72 -8.69 -16.33 0.32
C VAL A 72 -8.00 -16.03 1.64
N VAL A 73 -6.71 -15.72 1.60
CA VAL A 73 -5.91 -15.36 2.78
C VAL A 73 -5.70 -13.85 2.78
N ILE A 74 -6.10 -13.21 3.86
CA ILE A 74 -6.03 -11.75 4.03
C ILE A 74 -5.16 -11.43 5.24
N GLU A 75 -4.22 -10.50 5.10
CA GLU A 75 -3.45 -9.94 6.20
C GLU A 75 -4.04 -8.58 6.58
N LEU A 76 -4.37 -8.39 7.86
CA LEU A 76 -4.82 -7.11 8.41
C LEU A 76 -3.64 -6.16 8.61
N ALA A 77 -3.92 -4.85 8.64
CA ALA A 77 -2.93 -3.79 8.78
C ALA A 77 -3.18 -2.97 10.08
N PRO A 78 -2.98 -3.55 11.29
CA PRO A 78 -3.33 -2.90 12.55
C PRO A 78 -2.51 -1.63 12.83
N ARG A 79 -1.36 -1.45 12.19
CA ARG A 79 -0.58 -0.21 12.31
C ARG A 79 -1.29 1.00 11.67
N PHE A 80 -2.07 0.77 10.62
CA PHE A 80 -2.80 1.82 9.90
C PHE A 80 -4.26 1.94 10.30
N ALA A 81 -4.87 0.85 10.72
CA ALA A 81 -6.28 0.79 11.11
C ALA A 81 -6.47 -0.07 12.37
N PRO A 82 -5.91 0.31 13.52
CA PRO A 82 -5.94 -0.49 14.74
C PRO A 82 -7.35 -0.80 15.24
N GLU A 83 -8.25 0.19 15.23
CA GLU A 83 -9.63 0.02 15.69
C GLU A 83 -10.43 -0.86 14.73
N HIS A 84 -10.27 -0.66 13.41
CA HIS A 84 -10.91 -1.52 12.42
C HIS A 84 -10.38 -2.95 12.48
N ALA A 85 -9.06 -3.14 12.54
CA ALA A 85 -8.47 -4.48 12.66
C ALA A 85 -8.97 -5.20 13.92
N ALA A 86 -9.02 -4.52 15.06
CA ALA A 86 -9.56 -5.07 16.29
C ALA A 86 -11.05 -5.42 16.16
N ASN A 87 -11.83 -4.58 15.48
CA ASN A 87 -13.27 -4.84 15.29
C ASN A 87 -13.53 -5.99 14.32
N VAL A 88 -12.77 -6.07 13.23
CA VAL A 88 -12.83 -7.21 12.29
C VAL A 88 -12.48 -8.51 13.00
N ARG A 89 -11.43 -8.56 13.85
CA ARG A 89 -11.12 -9.75 14.66
C ARG A 89 -12.27 -10.15 15.57
N ARG A 90 -12.97 -9.19 16.20
CA ARG A 90 -14.17 -9.47 17.02
C ARG A 90 -15.30 -10.08 16.17
N LEU A 91 -15.60 -9.46 15.02
CA LEU A 91 -16.62 -9.97 14.09
C LEU A 91 -16.31 -11.39 13.64
N VAL A 92 -15.05 -11.68 13.29
CA VAL A 92 -14.61 -13.02 12.89
C VAL A 92 -14.78 -14.04 14.02
N ARG A 93 -14.34 -13.72 15.25
CA ARG A 93 -14.48 -14.60 16.42
C ARG A 93 -15.92 -14.86 16.81
N GLN A 94 -16.82 -13.92 16.54
CA GLN A 94 -18.27 -14.09 16.72
C GLN A 94 -18.95 -14.81 15.55
N ARG A 95 -18.18 -15.25 14.54
CA ARG A 95 -18.69 -15.88 13.32
C ARG A 95 -19.68 -15.00 12.54
N TYR A 96 -19.53 -13.68 12.64
CA TYR A 96 -20.40 -12.71 12.00
C TYR A 96 -20.52 -12.93 10.49
N PHE A 97 -19.42 -13.26 9.82
CA PHE A 97 -19.41 -13.43 8.36
C PHE A 97 -19.89 -14.82 7.89
N ASP A 98 -20.02 -15.80 8.80
CA ASP A 98 -20.40 -17.18 8.44
C ASP A 98 -21.81 -17.20 7.87
N GLY A 99 -21.97 -17.71 6.64
CA GLY A 99 -23.25 -17.77 5.93
C GLY A 99 -23.73 -16.43 5.36
N LEU A 100 -22.96 -15.34 5.49
CA LEU A 100 -23.16 -14.15 4.67
C LEU A 100 -22.70 -14.42 3.23
N ALA A 101 -22.65 -13.40 2.38
CA ALA A 101 -22.31 -13.59 0.99
C ALA A 101 -21.46 -12.44 0.45
N ILE A 102 -20.76 -12.71 -0.64
CA ILE A 102 -20.32 -11.67 -1.57
C ILE A 102 -21.57 -11.20 -2.30
N ILE A 103 -21.85 -9.91 -2.20
CA ILE A 103 -23.10 -9.27 -2.65
C ILE A 103 -22.84 -8.31 -3.82
N ARG A 104 -21.57 -8.02 -4.11
CA ARG A 104 -21.15 -7.09 -5.14
C ARG A 104 -19.86 -7.57 -5.80
N ALA A 105 -19.80 -7.51 -7.12
CA ALA A 105 -18.60 -7.65 -7.92
C ALA A 105 -18.66 -6.63 -9.06
N GLN A 106 -18.08 -5.46 -8.83
CA GLN A 106 -18.05 -4.39 -9.83
C GLN A 106 -16.81 -4.53 -10.70
N ASP A 107 -17.03 -4.53 -12.02
CA ASP A 107 -15.92 -4.64 -12.96
C ASP A 107 -14.89 -3.53 -12.77
N ASN A 108 -13.63 -3.89 -12.91
CA ASN A 108 -12.47 -3.00 -12.73
C ASN A 108 -12.50 -2.18 -11.44
N TYR A 109 -13.13 -2.68 -10.38
CA TYR A 109 -13.25 -1.94 -9.12
C TYR A 109 -13.12 -2.87 -7.91
N VAL A 110 -14.22 -3.38 -7.34
CA VAL A 110 -14.19 -4.14 -6.08
C VAL A 110 -15.11 -5.35 -6.08
N VAL A 111 -14.76 -6.33 -5.24
CA VAL A 111 -15.65 -7.36 -4.71
C VAL A 111 -15.95 -7.01 -3.26
N GLN A 112 -17.22 -7.11 -2.83
CA GLN A 112 -17.65 -6.72 -1.48
C GLN A 112 -18.55 -7.79 -0.87
N TRP A 113 -18.33 -8.06 0.41
CA TRP A 113 -19.15 -8.99 1.20
C TRP A 113 -19.54 -8.38 2.54
N GLY A 114 -20.61 -8.89 3.13
CA GLY A 114 -21.14 -8.44 4.42
C GLY A 114 -22.65 -8.55 4.47
N ASP A 115 -23.26 -7.77 5.35
CA ASP A 115 -24.70 -7.68 5.53
C ASP A 115 -25.20 -6.25 5.24
N PRO A 116 -25.50 -5.93 3.98
CA PRO A 116 -25.88 -4.56 3.57
C PRO A 116 -27.21 -4.11 4.18
N GLY A 117 -28.02 -5.05 4.66
CA GLY A 117 -29.29 -4.76 5.34
C GLY A 117 -29.12 -4.51 6.83
N ASN A 118 -27.93 -4.64 7.40
CA ASN A 118 -27.65 -4.53 8.83
C ASN A 118 -28.61 -5.39 9.68
N GLN A 119 -29.00 -6.57 9.17
CA GLN A 119 -29.95 -7.48 9.83
C GLN A 119 -29.27 -8.34 10.89
N ARG A 120 -27.99 -8.61 10.71
CA ARG A 120 -27.21 -9.44 11.63
C ARG A 120 -26.68 -8.61 12.80
N PRO A 121 -26.97 -9.00 14.04
CA PRO A 121 -26.42 -8.31 15.21
C PRO A 121 -24.90 -8.33 15.23
N LEU A 122 -24.28 -7.18 15.51
CA LEU A 122 -22.84 -7.03 15.60
C LEU A 122 -22.24 -7.63 16.88
N GLY A 123 -23.10 -8.03 17.84
CA GLY A 123 -22.67 -8.59 19.13
C GLY A 123 -21.76 -7.63 19.91
N ALA A 124 -20.54 -8.05 20.24
CA ALA A 124 -19.55 -7.23 20.94
C ALA A 124 -18.76 -6.31 20.01
N ALA A 125 -18.96 -6.38 18.69
CA ALA A 125 -18.31 -5.47 17.76
C ALA A 125 -19.01 -4.11 17.74
N ARG A 126 -18.23 -3.06 17.44
CA ARG A 126 -18.73 -1.69 17.40
C ARG A 126 -19.39 -1.40 16.05
N ALA A 127 -20.50 -0.67 16.09
CA ALA A 127 -21.22 -0.25 14.89
C ALA A 127 -20.55 0.96 14.21
N THR A 128 -19.86 1.78 14.97
CA THR A 128 -19.12 2.95 14.47
C THR A 128 -17.70 2.96 14.98
N LEU A 129 -16.77 3.40 14.15
CA LEU A 129 -15.35 3.51 14.46
C LEU A 129 -14.82 4.90 14.06
N PRO A 130 -13.77 5.40 14.72
CA PRO A 130 -13.05 6.57 14.22
C PRO A 130 -12.61 6.35 12.77
N PRO A 131 -12.63 7.37 11.93
CA PRO A 131 -12.17 7.25 10.55
C PRO A 131 -10.65 7.10 10.50
N GLU A 132 -10.16 5.88 10.40
CA GLU A 132 -8.73 5.57 10.27
C GLU A 132 -8.28 5.67 8.81
N PHE A 133 -8.50 6.84 8.20
CA PHE A 133 -8.13 7.12 6.82
C PHE A 133 -6.66 7.48 6.66
N THR A 134 -6.05 7.96 7.74
CA THR A 134 -4.64 8.31 7.85
C THR A 134 -4.12 7.99 9.25
N VAL A 135 -2.81 7.86 9.37
CA VAL A 135 -2.10 7.79 10.65
C VAL A 135 -1.09 8.92 10.75
N ALA A 136 -0.67 9.27 11.95
CA ALA A 136 0.41 10.22 12.15
C ALA A 136 1.72 9.67 11.56
N LEU A 137 2.46 10.52 10.87
CA LEU A 137 3.80 10.18 10.39
C LEU A 137 4.79 10.30 11.54
N THR A 138 5.07 9.18 12.18
CA THR A 138 6.02 9.08 13.29
C THR A 138 7.37 8.54 12.81
N PRO A 139 8.49 8.84 13.50
CA PRO A 139 9.82 8.34 13.11
C PRO A 139 9.95 6.82 13.07
N ASP A 140 9.13 6.10 13.82
CA ASP A 140 9.11 4.64 13.92
C ASP A 140 8.20 3.97 12.86
N LEU A 141 7.47 4.75 12.05
CA LEU A 141 6.68 4.20 10.95
C LEU A 141 7.62 3.76 9.82
N PRO A 142 7.78 2.44 9.57
CA PRO A 142 8.64 1.97 8.50
C PRO A 142 8.13 2.44 7.14
N PHE A 143 9.02 2.89 6.27
CA PHE A 143 8.63 3.33 4.94
C PHE A 143 9.75 3.14 3.92
N ALA A 144 9.60 2.15 3.05
CA ALA A 144 10.45 1.94 1.88
C ALA A 144 9.93 2.80 0.72
N ARG A 145 10.51 4.00 0.55
CA ARG A 145 10.08 4.96 -0.47
C ARG A 145 10.39 4.47 -1.88
N LEU A 146 9.45 4.64 -2.81
CA LEU A 146 9.70 4.50 -4.24
C LEU A 146 10.39 5.74 -4.80
N PRO A 147 11.28 5.58 -5.79
CA PRO A 147 12.00 6.70 -6.37
C PRO A 147 11.14 7.56 -7.31
N ASP A 148 10.07 6.99 -7.85
CA ASP A 148 9.27 7.62 -8.90
C ASP A 148 8.15 8.49 -8.32
N PRO A 149 7.76 9.58 -9.01
CA PRO A 149 6.67 10.43 -8.58
C PRO A 149 5.32 9.72 -8.69
N ASP A 150 4.36 10.14 -7.87
CA ASP A 150 2.98 9.64 -7.83
C ASP A 150 2.00 10.78 -8.06
N GLY A 151 0.87 10.48 -8.70
CA GLY A 151 -0.16 11.47 -9.02
C GLY A 151 -1.10 11.79 -7.85
N TYR A 152 -1.04 11.04 -6.73
CA TYR A 152 -2.00 11.13 -5.63
C TYR A 152 -1.35 11.54 -4.30
N ALA A 153 -0.03 11.45 -4.19
CA ALA A 153 0.68 11.72 -2.95
C ALA A 153 2.09 12.29 -3.20
N PRO A 154 2.61 13.13 -2.27
CA PRO A 154 3.97 13.64 -2.34
C PRO A 154 5.04 12.54 -2.32
N GLU A 155 4.81 11.49 -1.56
CA GLU A 155 5.68 10.31 -1.50
C GLU A 155 4.87 9.03 -1.42
N VAL A 156 5.31 8.02 -2.16
CA VAL A 156 4.73 6.67 -2.17
C VAL A 156 5.79 5.62 -1.93
N GLY A 157 5.36 4.48 -1.44
CA GLY A 157 6.25 3.37 -1.10
C GLY A 157 5.52 2.25 -0.38
N PHE A 158 6.24 1.58 0.50
CA PHE A 158 5.72 0.43 1.23
C PHE A 158 6.01 0.55 2.73
N SER A 159 5.03 0.18 3.53
CA SER A 159 5.17 0.03 4.97
C SER A 159 4.80 -1.41 5.34
N GLU A 160 5.76 -2.16 5.88
CA GLU A 160 5.56 -3.55 6.35
C GLU A 160 4.92 -4.50 5.31
N GLY A 161 5.15 -4.23 4.01
CA GLY A 161 4.56 -5.03 2.94
C GLY A 161 3.18 -4.56 2.47
N PHE A 162 2.73 -3.37 2.89
CA PHE A 162 1.52 -2.74 2.38
C PHE A 162 1.89 -1.54 1.50
N PRO A 163 1.23 -1.35 0.35
CA PRO A 163 1.39 -0.13 -0.43
C PRO A 163 0.87 1.06 0.37
N ALA A 164 1.71 2.06 0.53
CA ALA A 164 1.45 3.21 1.38
C ALA A 164 1.88 4.51 0.71
N ALA A 165 1.30 5.59 1.18
CA ALA A 165 1.63 6.95 0.78
C ALA A 165 1.80 7.83 2.02
N ARG A 166 2.55 8.92 1.89
CA ARG A 166 2.73 9.88 2.97
C ARG A 166 2.87 11.31 2.47
N ASP A 167 2.49 12.22 3.33
CA ASP A 167 2.70 13.65 3.16
C ASP A 167 3.52 14.16 4.36
N PRO A 168 4.83 14.39 4.20
CA PRO A 168 5.68 14.90 5.26
C PRO A 168 5.29 16.30 5.74
N GLN A 169 4.68 17.14 4.89
CA GLN A 169 4.25 18.48 5.28
C GLN A 169 2.99 18.43 6.15
N ALA A 170 2.06 17.53 5.81
CA ALA A 170 0.86 17.30 6.62
C ALA A 170 1.12 16.41 7.85
N GLY A 171 2.30 15.77 7.95
CA GLY A 171 2.63 14.82 9.02
C GLY A 171 1.76 13.57 9.02
N GLN A 172 1.35 13.10 7.84
CA GLN A 172 0.39 12.00 7.68
C GLN A 172 0.91 10.90 6.75
N ALA A 173 0.49 9.67 7.02
CA ALA A 173 0.65 8.52 6.14
C ALA A 173 -0.67 7.75 6.02
N TRP A 174 -0.84 6.99 4.93
CA TRP A 174 -2.04 6.20 4.69
C TRP A 174 -1.73 5.01 3.77
N LEU A 175 -2.58 4.00 3.80
CA LEU A 175 -2.53 2.90 2.84
C LEU A 175 -3.13 3.33 1.50
N ALA A 176 -2.55 2.84 0.41
CA ALA A 176 -2.97 3.17 -0.94
C ALA A 176 -3.90 2.08 -1.51
N HIS A 177 -4.97 2.48 -2.19
CA HIS A 177 -5.93 1.57 -2.82
C HIS A 177 -5.35 0.92 -4.07
N CYS A 178 -4.43 -0.02 -3.89
CA CYS A 178 -3.90 -0.86 -4.96
C CYS A 178 -4.69 -2.17 -5.09
N TYR A 179 -4.49 -2.91 -6.19
CA TYR A 179 -5.06 -4.23 -6.39
C TYR A 179 -4.78 -5.16 -5.21
N GLY A 180 -5.81 -5.88 -4.75
CA GLY A 180 -5.72 -6.78 -3.60
C GLY A 180 -5.84 -6.11 -2.24
N MET A 181 -5.90 -4.77 -2.14
CA MET A 181 -6.13 -4.09 -0.87
C MET A 181 -7.57 -4.30 -0.38
N VAL A 182 -7.71 -4.43 0.94
CA VAL A 182 -8.98 -4.68 1.63
C VAL A 182 -9.40 -3.44 2.39
N GLY A 183 -10.63 -2.96 2.18
CA GLY A 183 -11.18 -1.82 2.87
C GLY A 183 -12.49 -2.10 3.59
N ALA A 184 -12.83 -1.27 4.56
CA ALA A 184 -14.10 -1.29 5.26
C ALA A 184 -15.14 -0.46 4.49
N GLY A 185 -16.23 -1.12 4.04
CA GLY A 185 -17.36 -0.42 3.44
C GLY A 185 -17.98 0.57 4.43
N ARG A 186 -18.40 1.73 3.95
CA ARG A 186 -19.05 2.76 4.76
C ARG A 186 -20.12 3.51 3.99
N ASP A 187 -21.04 4.13 4.73
CA ASP A 187 -21.99 5.12 4.25
C ASP A 187 -21.35 6.52 4.16
N ASN A 188 -22.16 7.56 4.08
CA ASN A 188 -21.66 8.93 3.99
C ASN A 188 -20.95 9.40 5.27
N ALA A 189 -21.40 8.95 6.44
CA ALA A 189 -20.76 9.30 7.71
C ALA A 189 -19.38 8.64 7.80
N PRO A 190 -18.31 9.38 8.07
CA PRO A 190 -16.95 8.85 8.10
C PRO A 190 -16.76 7.69 9.10
N GLU A 191 -17.48 7.72 10.22
CA GLU A 191 -17.43 6.73 11.30
C GLU A 191 -18.29 5.47 11.04
N SER A 192 -19.04 5.39 9.94
CA SER A 192 -19.96 4.29 9.64
C SER A 192 -19.25 3.00 9.15
N GLY A 193 -17.99 3.10 8.77
CA GLY A 193 -17.19 1.96 8.33
C GLY A 193 -16.74 1.10 9.51
N SER A 194 -17.54 0.13 9.93
CA SER A 194 -17.25 -0.72 11.10
C SER A 194 -16.41 -1.96 10.78
N GLY A 195 -16.23 -2.30 9.50
CA GLY A 195 -15.65 -3.57 9.06
C GLY A 195 -16.65 -4.72 9.00
N ALA A 196 -17.94 -4.47 9.27
CA ALA A 196 -19.02 -5.46 9.05
C ALA A 196 -19.29 -5.72 7.57
N GLU A 197 -18.95 -4.77 6.73
CA GLU A 197 -18.82 -4.94 5.29
C GLU A 197 -17.37 -4.68 4.87
N LEU A 198 -16.81 -5.62 4.11
CA LEU A 198 -15.45 -5.53 3.61
C LEU A 198 -15.45 -5.65 2.08
N TYR A 199 -14.53 -4.95 1.45
CA TYR A 199 -14.30 -5.08 0.01
C TYR A 199 -12.84 -5.35 -0.30
N VAL A 200 -12.59 -5.96 -1.47
CA VAL A 200 -11.25 -6.14 -2.06
C VAL A 200 -11.21 -5.45 -3.41
N VAL A 201 -10.15 -4.68 -3.65
CA VAL A 201 -9.88 -4.08 -4.96
C VAL A 201 -9.48 -5.17 -5.95
N ILE A 202 -10.27 -5.34 -7.03
CA ILE A 202 -10.04 -6.36 -8.07
C ILE A 202 -9.72 -5.76 -9.44
N GLY A 203 -9.48 -4.47 -9.51
CA GLY A 203 -9.21 -3.75 -10.76
C GLY A 203 -8.09 -2.75 -10.63
N HIS A 204 -8.09 -1.76 -11.51
CA HIS A 204 -7.18 -0.62 -11.43
C HIS A 204 -7.31 0.05 -10.07
N GLY A 205 -6.18 0.44 -9.47
CA GLY A 205 -6.17 1.04 -8.13
C GLY A 205 -7.02 2.30 -8.03
N PRO A 206 -8.14 2.27 -7.29
CA PRO A 206 -9.03 3.43 -7.15
C PRO A 206 -8.45 4.45 -6.16
N ARG A 207 -7.30 5.02 -6.50
CA ARG A 207 -6.52 5.92 -5.65
C ARG A 207 -7.27 7.17 -5.19
N GLN A 208 -8.36 7.56 -5.88
CA GLN A 208 -9.27 8.62 -5.43
C GLN A 208 -10.00 8.28 -4.11
N LEU A 209 -9.99 7.02 -3.70
CA LEU A 209 -10.50 6.58 -2.39
C LEU A 209 -9.48 6.75 -1.26
N ASP A 210 -8.22 7.00 -1.59
CA ASP A 210 -7.17 7.24 -0.58
C ASP A 210 -7.61 8.38 0.36
N ARG A 211 -7.45 8.17 1.66
CA ARG A 211 -7.88 9.08 2.74
C ARG A 211 -9.40 9.35 2.81
N ASN A 212 -10.22 8.53 2.15
CA ASN A 212 -11.67 8.60 2.19
C ASN A 212 -12.31 7.33 2.76
N VAL A 213 -11.59 6.22 2.77
CA VAL A 213 -12.04 4.94 3.31
C VAL A 213 -10.89 4.26 4.05
N ALA A 214 -11.18 3.63 5.18
CA ALA A 214 -10.17 2.88 5.93
C ALA A 214 -9.81 1.60 5.17
N LEU A 215 -8.53 1.49 4.79
CA LEU A 215 -7.95 0.23 4.35
C LEU A 215 -7.50 -0.56 5.58
N VAL A 216 -7.95 -1.80 5.68
CA VAL A 216 -7.77 -2.64 6.87
C VAL A 216 -6.79 -3.78 6.64
N GLY A 217 -6.36 -4.01 5.39
CA GLY A 217 -5.46 -5.11 5.07
C GLY A 217 -5.24 -5.31 3.58
N ARG A 218 -4.68 -6.46 3.22
CA ARG A 218 -4.52 -6.91 1.83
C ARG A 218 -4.68 -8.41 1.68
N VAL A 219 -5.02 -8.86 0.50
CA VAL A 219 -5.02 -10.28 0.13
C VAL A 219 -3.60 -10.76 -0.11
N LEU A 220 -3.22 -11.88 0.50
CA LEU A 220 -1.94 -12.55 0.30
C LEU A 220 -2.05 -13.67 -0.74
N SER A 221 -3.19 -14.37 -0.79
CA SER A 221 -3.47 -15.49 -1.70
C SER A 221 -4.97 -15.60 -1.97
N GLY A 222 -5.37 -16.08 -3.13
CA GLY A 222 -6.77 -16.26 -3.52
C GLY A 222 -7.36 -15.12 -4.34
N MET A 223 -6.56 -14.18 -4.85
CA MET A 223 -7.05 -13.12 -5.76
C MET A 223 -7.63 -13.70 -7.05
N GLU A 224 -7.10 -14.82 -7.53
CA GLU A 224 -7.62 -15.56 -8.69
C GLU A 224 -9.07 -16.03 -8.48
N ILE A 225 -9.48 -16.30 -7.23
CA ILE A 225 -10.86 -16.66 -6.88
C ILE A 225 -11.77 -15.43 -6.96
N LEU A 226 -11.32 -14.30 -6.42
CA LEU A 226 -12.12 -13.07 -6.35
C LEU A 226 -12.25 -12.38 -7.72
N SER A 227 -11.17 -12.39 -8.50
CA SER A 227 -11.11 -11.66 -9.77
C SER A 227 -11.96 -12.30 -10.90
N VAL A 228 -12.30 -13.59 -10.79
CA VAL A 228 -13.12 -14.29 -11.79
C VAL A 228 -14.61 -14.35 -11.47
N LEU A 229 -15.04 -13.78 -10.34
CA LEU A 229 -16.44 -13.78 -9.95
C LEU A 229 -17.31 -13.09 -11.02
N PRO A 230 -18.51 -13.62 -11.31
CA PRO A 230 -19.44 -12.95 -12.19
C PRO A 230 -19.68 -11.51 -11.77
N ARG A 231 -19.70 -10.59 -12.72
CA ARG A 231 -19.95 -9.18 -12.42
C ARG A 231 -21.42 -8.95 -12.09
N GLY A 232 -21.70 -8.13 -11.08
CA GLY A 232 -23.05 -7.75 -10.72
C GLY A 232 -23.68 -6.86 -11.79
N THR A 233 -24.95 -7.10 -12.09
CA THR A 233 -25.72 -6.37 -13.10
C THR A 233 -26.58 -5.25 -12.52
N GLY A 234 -26.69 -5.17 -11.20
CA GLY A 234 -27.39 -4.10 -10.48
C GLY A 234 -26.56 -2.80 -10.39
N PRO A 235 -27.12 -1.74 -9.83
CA PRO A 235 -26.42 -0.48 -9.62
C PRO A 235 -25.10 -0.70 -8.86
N LEU A 236 -24.05 0.02 -9.23
CA LEU A 236 -22.72 -0.06 -8.62
C LEU A 236 -22.09 -1.47 -8.61
N GLY A 237 -22.59 -2.39 -9.45
CA GLY A 237 -22.09 -3.75 -9.51
C GLY A 237 -22.59 -4.67 -8.40
N PHE A 238 -23.66 -4.29 -7.68
CA PHE A 238 -24.35 -5.22 -6.80
C PHE A 238 -25.05 -6.31 -7.60
N TYR A 239 -25.14 -7.50 -7.03
CA TYR A 239 -25.92 -8.56 -7.63
C TYR A 239 -27.41 -8.23 -7.56
N ALA A 240 -28.09 -8.28 -8.70
CA ALA A 240 -29.49 -7.90 -8.80
C ALA A 240 -30.44 -8.91 -8.11
N GLN A 241 -30.00 -10.16 -7.97
CA GLN A 241 -30.81 -11.24 -7.39
C GLN A 241 -30.02 -11.97 -6.30
N PRO A 242 -30.67 -12.37 -5.19
CA PRO A 242 -30.02 -13.16 -4.14
C PRO A 242 -29.39 -14.47 -4.63
N SER A 243 -29.93 -15.07 -5.70
CA SER A 243 -29.40 -16.30 -6.32
C SER A 243 -28.02 -16.10 -6.97
N GLN A 244 -27.60 -14.86 -7.20
CA GLN A 244 -26.28 -14.51 -7.74
C GLN A 244 -25.24 -14.33 -6.64
N HIS A 245 -25.68 -14.20 -5.38
CA HIS A 245 -24.78 -14.03 -4.25
C HIS A 245 -23.86 -15.24 -4.11
N VAL A 246 -22.57 -14.97 -3.83
CA VAL A 246 -21.58 -16.03 -3.61
C VAL A 246 -21.44 -16.27 -2.12
N PRO A 247 -21.87 -17.46 -1.61
CA PRO A 247 -21.88 -17.72 -0.19
C PRO A 247 -20.48 -17.68 0.43
N VAL A 248 -20.36 -16.97 1.55
CA VAL A 248 -19.21 -17.06 2.46
C VAL A 248 -19.48 -18.23 3.41
N ARG A 249 -18.73 -19.32 3.26
CA ARG A 249 -18.88 -20.50 4.14
C ARG A 249 -18.54 -20.15 5.57
N ARG A 250 -17.41 -19.50 5.76
CA ARG A 250 -16.93 -19.01 7.06
C ARG A 250 -15.76 -18.07 6.90
N VAL A 251 -15.47 -17.28 7.95
CA VAL A 251 -14.23 -16.53 8.10
C VAL A 251 -13.56 -16.90 9.43
N ARG A 252 -12.26 -17.14 9.44
CA ARG A 252 -11.49 -17.51 10.64
C ARG A 252 -10.20 -16.70 10.73
N LEU A 253 -9.77 -16.42 11.95
CA LEU A 253 -8.39 -16.02 12.22
C LEU A 253 -7.48 -17.26 12.12
N ALA A 254 -6.30 -17.09 11.54
CA ALA A 254 -5.32 -18.17 11.54
C ALA A 254 -4.89 -18.58 12.95
N ALA A 255 -4.90 -17.66 13.92
CA ALA A 255 -4.65 -17.94 15.32
C ALA A 255 -5.65 -18.94 15.92
N ASP A 256 -6.91 -18.90 15.46
CA ASP A 256 -8.00 -19.76 15.98
C ASP A 256 -8.10 -21.12 15.22
N VAL A 257 -7.15 -21.38 14.30
CA VAL A 257 -7.02 -22.63 13.56
C VAL A 257 -5.82 -23.42 14.08
N PRO A 258 -5.94 -24.77 14.21
CA PRO A 258 -4.80 -25.63 14.61
C PRO A 258 -3.55 -25.33 13.78
N ALA A 259 -2.38 -25.35 14.41
CA ALA A 259 -1.13 -24.92 13.78
C ALA A 259 -0.75 -25.74 12.54
N ASP A 260 -1.11 -27.03 12.52
CA ASP A 260 -0.90 -27.97 11.41
C ASP A 260 -1.86 -27.77 10.23
N GLU A 261 -2.99 -27.09 10.47
CA GLU A 261 -3.98 -26.72 9.43
C GLU A 261 -3.76 -25.30 8.86
N ARG A 262 -2.82 -24.54 9.45
CA ARG A 262 -2.53 -23.17 8.99
C ARG A 262 -1.83 -23.18 7.65
N VAL A 263 -2.24 -22.24 6.77
CA VAL A 263 -1.51 -22.01 5.52
C VAL A 263 -0.15 -21.39 5.86
N ARG A 264 0.92 -22.01 5.43
CA ARG A 264 2.27 -21.48 5.59
C ARG A 264 2.55 -20.54 4.43
N LEU A 265 2.60 -19.26 4.71
CA LEU A 265 2.95 -18.22 3.74
C LEU A 265 4.11 -17.39 4.27
N GLU A 266 4.94 -16.96 3.36
CA GLU A 266 5.96 -15.94 3.61
C GLU A 266 5.78 -14.79 2.62
N VAL A 267 5.90 -13.58 3.13
CA VAL A 267 5.79 -12.32 2.39
C VAL A 267 7.17 -11.70 2.28
N LEU A 268 7.58 -11.25 1.10
CA LEU A 268 8.83 -10.53 0.93
C LEU A 268 8.78 -9.23 1.74
N ARG A 269 9.80 -9.02 2.58
CA ARG A 269 9.95 -7.80 3.36
C ARG A 269 10.30 -6.64 2.44
N THR A 270 9.63 -5.51 2.64
CA THR A 270 9.81 -4.32 1.80
C THR A 270 10.93 -3.40 2.26
N ASP A 271 11.55 -3.69 3.41
CA ASP A 271 12.68 -2.96 4.01
C ASP A 271 14.05 -3.61 3.69
N THR A 272 14.14 -4.47 2.69
CA THR A 272 15.36 -5.21 2.33
C THR A 272 15.97 -4.74 1.02
N ALA A 273 17.27 -4.98 0.85
CA ALA A 273 17.97 -4.75 -0.40
C ALA A 273 17.38 -5.58 -1.56
N THR A 274 16.90 -6.79 -1.25
CA THR A 274 16.22 -7.66 -2.21
C THR A 274 14.95 -7.02 -2.76
N PHE A 275 14.14 -6.37 -1.91
CA PHE A 275 12.97 -5.66 -2.38
C PHE A 275 13.33 -4.43 -3.22
N THR A 276 14.36 -3.67 -2.83
CA THR A 276 14.87 -2.55 -3.62
C THR A 276 15.33 -3.00 -5.02
N ALA A 277 16.06 -4.10 -5.10
CA ALA A 277 16.48 -4.70 -6.38
C ALA A 277 15.28 -5.19 -7.21
N LEU A 278 14.25 -5.75 -6.57
CA LEU A 278 13.01 -6.16 -7.24
C LEU A 278 12.27 -4.96 -7.84
N VAL A 279 12.15 -3.86 -7.10
CA VAL A 279 11.55 -2.61 -7.61
C VAL A 279 12.31 -2.12 -8.83
N GLU A 280 13.66 -2.08 -8.77
CA GLU A 280 14.49 -1.65 -9.90
C GLU A 280 14.37 -2.59 -11.11
N ALA A 281 14.37 -3.90 -10.88
CA ALA A 281 14.15 -4.88 -11.95
C ALA A 281 12.75 -4.74 -12.59
N ARG A 282 11.76 -4.26 -11.84
CA ARG A 282 10.43 -3.99 -12.36
C ARG A 282 10.31 -2.66 -13.10
N ARG A 283 11.04 -1.62 -12.65
CA ARG A 283 11.14 -0.32 -13.33
C ARG A 283 11.81 -0.44 -14.68
N ASN A 284 12.88 -1.20 -14.74
CA ASN A 284 13.75 -1.36 -15.90
C ASN A 284 13.87 -2.84 -16.27
N ARG A 285 12.78 -3.38 -16.85
CA ARG A 285 12.71 -4.79 -17.25
C ARG A 285 13.88 -5.16 -18.14
N ARG A 286 14.54 -6.30 -17.81
CA ARG A 286 15.77 -6.79 -18.46
C ARG A 286 15.55 -8.05 -19.28
N GLU A 287 14.38 -8.67 -19.16
CA GLU A 287 14.03 -9.83 -19.96
C GLU A 287 14.05 -9.47 -21.46
N GLU A 288 14.54 -10.37 -22.30
CA GLU A 288 14.78 -10.15 -23.73
C GLU A 288 13.52 -9.62 -24.47
N TRP A 289 12.36 -9.95 -23.98
CA TRP A 289 11.08 -9.49 -24.55
C TRP A 289 10.93 -7.95 -24.50
N TYR A 290 11.46 -7.30 -23.45
CA TYR A 290 11.38 -5.85 -23.29
C TYR A 290 12.47 -5.15 -24.09
N LYS A 291 12.07 -4.25 -25.00
CA LYS A 291 13.00 -3.50 -25.88
C LYS A 291 13.27 -2.09 -25.39
N VAL A 292 12.35 -1.53 -24.62
CA VAL A 292 12.48 -0.18 -24.06
C VAL A 292 12.19 -0.25 -22.55
N PRO A 293 13.17 -0.01 -21.69
CA PRO A 293 12.96 0.13 -20.26
C PRO A 293 12.07 1.33 -19.96
N ALA A 294 11.12 1.18 -19.04
CA ALA A 294 10.19 2.26 -18.69
C ALA A 294 10.87 3.38 -17.89
N GLY A 295 11.88 3.04 -17.07
CA GLY A 295 12.55 4.00 -16.17
C GLY A 295 11.63 4.55 -15.08
N HIS A 296 10.42 3.99 -14.96
CA HIS A 296 9.37 4.41 -14.03
C HIS A 296 8.54 3.21 -13.57
N ILE A 297 8.05 3.28 -12.33
CA ILE A 297 7.06 2.32 -11.83
C ILE A 297 6.02 3.03 -10.97
N ASP A 298 4.74 2.77 -11.26
CA ASP A 298 3.63 3.17 -10.42
C ASP A 298 3.57 2.29 -9.15
N LEU A 299 3.17 2.89 -8.02
CA LEU A 299 3.05 2.20 -6.73
C LEU A 299 2.27 0.89 -6.83
N CYS A 300 1.11 0.94 -7.49
CA CYS A 300 0.21 -0.21 -7.61
C CYS A 300 0.71 -1.29 -8.58
N ASN A 301 1.78 -1.01 -9.34
CA ASN A 301 2.42 -1.96 -10.26
C ASN A 301 3.64 -2.68 -9.65
N VAL A 302 4.03 -2.34 -8.43
CA VAL A 302 5.09 -3.06 -7.71
C VAL A 302 4.49 -4.32 -7.08
N PRO A 303 4.93 -5.53 -7.47
CA PRO A 303 4.48 -6.76 -6.83
C PRO A 303 5.08 -6.87 -5.42
N ILE A 304 4.31 -7.41 -4.49
CA ILE A 304 4.81 -7.84 -3.19
C ILE A 304 4.72 -9.37 -3.19
N PRO A 305 5.81 -10.07 -3.45
CA PRO A 305 5.81 -11.52 -3.56
C PRO A 305 5.36 -12.21 -2.27
N VAL A 306 4.56 -13.25 -2.47
CA VAL A 306 4.14 -14.19 -1.43
C VAL A 306 4.51 -15.58 -1.90
N ARG A 307 5.03 -16.43 -1.01
CA ARG A 307 5.40 -17.82 -1.33
C ARG A 307 4.92 -18.79 -0.26
N VAL A 308 4.89 -20.06 -0.62
CA VAL A 308 4.84 -21.17 0.33
C VAL A 308 6.29 -21.59 0.57
N PRO A 309 6.79 -21.60 1.81
CA PRO A 309 8.19 -21.96 2.15
C PRO A 309 8.50 -23.43 1.93
#